data_a49e2f90cb53b0a3e8a1919f3af062f8
#
_entry.id   a49e2f90cb53b0a3e8a1919f3af062f8
#
_cell.length_a   1.000
_cell.length_b   1.000
_cell.length_c   1.000
_cell.angle_alpha   90.00
_cell.angle_beta   90.00
_cell.angle_gamma   90.00
#
_symmetry.space_group_name_H-M   'P 1'
#
loop_
_entity.id
_entity.type
_entity.pdbx_description
1 polymer ?
#
loop_
_entity_poly.entity_id
_entity_poly.type
_entity_poly.pdbx_seq_one_letter_code
_entity_poly.pdbx_strand_id
1 'polypeptide(L)'
;MGESIKRIVEPYQDSYSPNGIIGEKDACGVGFIANIKGIESNWILKQSLKGLNCMEHRGGCGGDSDSGDGAGILCSIPWGYLEEKINLKDTQELNRGLGMVFMPNKKEKIEVCKSICDQEAEKLKINKTSWRKVPVNNEILGPLAKANAPFICHCLLYTSPSPRDSALSRMPSSA
;
A
#
# COMPACT_ATOMS: atom_id res chain seq x y z
N MET A 1 14.80 -33.09 2.03
CA MET A 1 15.05 -32.84 0.59
C MET A 1 14.16 -31.67 0.19
N GLY A 2 14.70 -30.47 0.15
CA GLY A 2 13.98 -29.25 -0.20
C GLY A 2 14.23 -28.92 -1.66
N GLU A 3 13.22 -28.95 -2.48
CA GLU A 3 13.30 -28.46 -3.85
C GLU A 3 13.31 -26.94 -3.84
N SER A 4 14.46 -26.39 -4.24
CA SER A 4 14.62 -24.97 -4.52
C SER A 4 13.76 -24.60 -5.72
N ILE A 5 12.74 -23.78 -5.51
CA ILE A 5 12.00 -23.11 -6.60
C ILE A 5 12.97 -22.13 -7.27
N LYS A 6 13.60 -22.57 -8.36
CA LYS A 6 14.27 -21.64 -9.28
C LYS A 6 13.20 -20.81 -9.96
N ARG A 7 13.07 -19.54 -9.59
CA ARG A 7 12.37 -18.56 -10.42
C ARG A 7 13.17 -18.46 -11.72
N ILE A 8 12.62 -19.00 -12.78
CA ILE A 8 13.04 -18.70 -14.14
C ILE A 8 12.51 -17.31 -14.42
N VAL A 9 13.33 -16.29 -14.16
CA VAL A 9 13.10 -14.96 -14.70
C VAL A 9 13.59 -15.08 -16.14
N GLU A 10 12.66 -15.32 -17.08
CA GLU A 10 12.97 -15.15 -18.48
C GLU A 10 13.36 -13.68 -18.70
N PRO A 11 14.53 -13.41 -19.33
CA PRO A 11 14.85 -12.05 -19.68
C PRO A 11 13.79 -11.55 -20.65
N TYR A 12 13.13 -10.44 -20.32
CA TYR A 12 12.24 -9.72 -21.19
C TYR A 12 13.00 -9.41 -22.49
N GLN A 13 12.73 -10.16 -23.54
CA GLN A 13 13.27 -9.89 -24.87
C GLN A 13 12.49 -8.70 -25.43
N ASP A 14 13.09 -7.53 -25.36
CA ASP A 14 12.61 -6.32 -26.01
C ASP A 14 12.67 -6.51 -27.53
N SER A 15 11.60 -7.04 -28.10
CA SER A 15 11.47 -7.36 -29.52
C SER A 15 11.35 -6.12 -30.43
N TYR A 16 11.49 -4.91 -29.86
CA TYR A 16 11.27 -3.65 -30.58
C TYR A 16 12.43 -2.66 -30.56
N SER A 17 13.59 -3.05 -30.10
CA SER A 17 14.77 -2.17 -30.15
C SER A 17 15.73 -2.60 -31.25
N PRO A 18 15.78 -1.94 -32.41
CA PRO A 18 16.76 -2.27 -33.45
C PRO A 18 18.21 -1.98 -33.07
N ASN A 19 18.52 -1.36 -31.97
CA ASN A 19 19.92 -1.06 -31.55
C ASN A 19 20.10 -0.62 -30.10
N GLY A 20 19.26 -1.03 -29.15
CA GLY A 20 19.49 -0.68 -27.75
C GLY A 20 19.39 0.82 -27.41
N ILE A 21 18.90 1.64 -28.35
CA ILE A 21 18.85 3.11 -28.19
C ILE A 21 17.52 3.54 -27.53
N ILE A 22 16.51 2.69 -27.53
CA ILE A 22 15.26 2.91 -26.83
C ILE A 22 15.23 2.00 -25.61
N GLY A 23 16.17 2.17 -24.69
CA GLY A 23 16.05 1.64 -23.35
C GLY A 23 14.82 2.25 -22.69
N GLU A 24 14.15 1.44 -21.88
CA GLU A 24 13.04 1.88 -21.02
C GLU A 24 13.44 3.16 -20.30
N LYS A 25 12.82 4.27 -20.66
CA LYS A 25 13.09 5.57 -20.03
C LYS A 25 12.14 5.69 -18.86
N ASP A 26 12.54 5.14 -17.71
CA ASP A 26 11.85 5.34 -16.46
C ASP A 26 11.82 6.82 -16.12
N ALA A 27 10.64 7.41 -16.22
CA ALA A 27 10.38 8.79 -15.84
C ALA A 27 9.95 8.90 -14.37
N CYS A 28 10.50 8.07 -13.49
CA CYS A 28 10.17 8.07 -12.08
C CYS A 28 10.78 9.26 -11.33
N GLY A 29 9.98 9.91 -10.50
CA GLY A 29 10.44 10.87 -9.51
C GLY A 29 10.23 10.31 -8.10
N VAL A 30 11.27 10.24 -7.29
CA VAL A 30 11.21 9.77 -5.90
C VAL A 30 11.80 10.83 -4.99
N GLY A 31 11.15 11.07 -3.86
CA GLY A 31 11.64 11.96 -2.83
C GLY A 31 11.25 11.46 -1.44
N PHE A 32 11.87 11.97 -0.40
CA PHE A 32 11.50 11.67 0.98
C PHE A 32 11.58 12.92 1.86
N ILE A 33 10.75 12.96 2.90
CA ILE A 33 10.77 13.96 3.95
C ILE A 33 10.68 13.21 5.28
N ALA A 34 11.59 13.54 6.20
CA ALA A 34 11.64 12.90 7.51
C ALA A 34 11.80 13.93 8.64
N ASN A 35 11.26 13.61 9.79
CA ASN A 35 11.58 14.32 11.03
C ASN A 35 12.71 13.58 11.74
N ILE A 36 13.85 14.26 11.93
CA ILE A 36 15.05 13.67 12.56
C ILE A 36 14.76 13.21 14.01
N LYS A 37 13.80 13.83 14.67
CA LYS A 37 13.39 13.47 16.05
C LYS A 37 12.33 12.36 16.08
N GLY A 38 11.90 11.82 14.94
CA GLY A 38 10.88 10.78 14.86
C GLY A 38 9.47 11.24 15.26
N ILE A 39 9.21 12.55 15.35
CA ILE A 39 7.91 13.07 15.77
C ILE A 39 6.96 13.08 14.55
N GLU A 40 5.87 12.34 14.68
CA GLU A 40 4.80 12.32 13.68
C GLU A 40 4.11 13.68 13.59
N SER A 41 3.87 14.16 12.35
CA SER A 41 3.14 15.41 12.18
C SER A 41 2.41 15.48 10.84
N ASN A 42 1.22 16.07 10.85
CA ASN A 42 0.47 16.37 9.64
C ASN A 42 1.22 17.35 8.71
N TRP A 43 2.15 18.13 9.25
CA TRP A 43 2.99 19.02 8.46
C TRP A 43 3.87 18.24 7.47
N ILE A 44 4.51 17.13 7.91
CA ILE A 44 5.31 16.26 7.03
C ILE A 44 4.46 15.73 5.88
N LEU A 45 3.25 15.23 6.17
CA LEU A 45 2.33 14.76 5.17
C LEU A 45 1.99 15.84 4.13
N LYS A 46 1.70 17.06 4.59
CA LYS A 46 1.42 18.20 3.71
C LYS A 46 2.63 18.58 2.85
N GLN A 47 3.85 18.53 3.40
CA GLN A 47 5.05 18.81 2.61
C GLN A 47 5.35 17.71 1.60
N SER A 48 5.10 16.45 1.95
CA SER A 48 5.22 15.32 1.01
C SER A 48 4.27 15.47 -0.17
N LEU A 49 3.02 15.85 0.07
CA LEU A 49 2.04 16.12 -0.99
C LEU A 49 2.47 17.31 -1.88
N LYS A 50 3.03 18.38 -1.29
CA LYS A 50 3.58 19.49 -2.08
C LYS A 50 4.76 19.04 -2.93
N GLY A 51 5.68 18.25 -2.37
CA GLY A 51 6.80 17.68 -3.09
C GLY A 51 6.36 16.80 -4.26
N LEU A 52 5.34 15.96 -4.04
CA LEU A 52 4.74 15.11 -5.06
C LEU A 52 4.18 15.96 -6.21
N ASN A 53 3.47 17.05 -5.90
CA ASN A 53 2.92 17.96 -6.89
C ASN A 53 4.02 18.66 -7.72
N CYS A 54 5.17 18.97 -7.12
CA CYS A 54 6.32 19.52 -7.83
C CYS A 54 6.97 18.53 -8.81
N MET A 55 6.67 17.23 -8.70
CA MET A 55 7.17 16.18 -9.58
C MET A 55 6.24 15.88 -10.77
N GLU A 56 5.18 16.64 -10.98
CA GLU A 56 4.21 16.45 -12.06
C GLU A 56 4.90 16.35 -13.45
N HIS A 57 5.94 17.14 -13.67
CA HIS A 57 6.74 17.11 -14.91
C HIS A 57 7.52 15.81 -15.14
N ARG A 58 7.54 14.90 -14.16
CA ARG A 58 8.14 13.56 -14.24
C ARG A 58 7.14 12.49 -14.58
N GLY A 59 5.84 12.81 -14.58
CA GLY A 59 4.78 11.88 -14.95
C GLY A 59 4.57 11.83 -16.45
N GLY A 60 4.24 10.65 -16.99
CA GLY A 60 3.73 10.48 -18.35
C GLY A 60 2.22 10.63 -18.39
N CYS A 61 1.70 11.14 -19.51
CA CYS A 61 0.27 11.08 -19.79
C CYS A 61 -0.02 9.85 -20.66
N GLY A 62 -1.14 9.18 -20.36
CA GLY A 62 -1.60 8.02 -21.12
C GLY A 62 -2.26 8.38 -22.46
N GLY A 63 -3.12 7.50 -22.94
CA GLY A 63 -3.87 7.71 -24.19
C GLY A 63 -4.92 8.81 -24.13
N ASP A 64 -5.23 9.34 -22.96
CA ASP A 64 -5.99 10.58 -22.77
C ASP A 64 -5.16 11.61 -21.98
N SER A 65 -5.53 12.90 -22.08
CA SER A 65 -4.79 14.00 -21.44
C SER A 65 -4.86 13.98 -19.90
N ASP A 66 -5.82 13.26 -19.33
CA ASP A 66 -6.19 13.31 -17.92
C ASP A 66 -5.84 12.03 -17.16
N SER A 67 -5.37 10.99 -17.87
CA SER A 67 -4.89 9.75 -17.28
C SER A 67 -3.36 9.70 -17.34
N GLY A 68 -2.71 9.65 -16.19
CA GLY A 68 -1.25 9.60 -16.05
C GLY A 68 -0.77 8.32 -15.40
N ASP A 69 0.56 8.24 -15.20
CA ASP A 69 1.25 7.07 -14.62
C ASP A 69 0.89 6.82 -13.15
N GLY A 70 0.22 7.76 -12.53
CA GLY A 70 -0.12 7.71 -11.11
C GLY A 70 0.98 8.28 -10.21
N ALA A 71 0.58 8.60 -9.01
CA ALA A 71 1.45 9.17 -7.99
C ALA A 71 0.97 8.73 -6.60
N GLY A 72 1.87 8.72 -5.63
CA GLY A 72 1.51 8.32 -4.28
C GLY A 72 2.53 8.73 -3.24
N ILE A 73 2.13 8.63 -1.98
CA ILE A 73 3.01 8.80 -0.83
C ILE A 73 2.94 7.55 0.05
N LEU A 74 4.07 7.19 0.60
CA LEU A 74 4.18 6.17 1.64
C LEU A 74 4.50 6.88 2.97
N CYS A 75 3.73 6.60 4.00
CA CYS A 75 3.93 7.16 5.34
C CYS A 75 3.72 6.10 6.41
N SER A 76 4.06 6.43 7.65
CA SER A 76 3.68 5.59 8.79
C SER A 76 2.17 5.41 8.87
N ILE A 77 1.74 4.26 9.39
CA ILE A 77 0.30 3.97 9.51
C ILE A 77 -0.28 4.84 10.62
N PRO A 78 -1.25 5.72 10.31
CA PRO A 78 -1.85 6.63 11.30
C PRO A 78 -2.90 5.89 12.15
N TRP A 79 -2.43 5.05 13.08
CA TRP A 79 -3.28 4.18 13.90
C TRP A 79 -4.36 4.94 14.65
N GLY A 80 -4.03 6.05 15.30
CA GLY A 80 -5.03 6.84 16.04
C GLY A 80 -6.19 7.32 15.16
N TYR A 81 -5.91 7.76 13.94
CA TYR A 81 -6.94 8.13 12.98
C TYR A 81 -7.79 6.94 12.52
N LEU A 82 -7.15 5.79 12.26
CA LEU A 82 -7.86 4.60 11.79
C LEU A 82 -8.75 4.01 12.88
N GLU A 83 -8.28 3.94 14.10
CA GLU A 83 -9.02 3.44 15.25
C GLU A 83 -10.27 4.28 15.53
N GLU A 84 -10.15 5.61 15.46
CA GLU A 84 -11.29 6.51 15.58
C GLU A 84 -12.34 6.24 14.48
N LYS A 85 -11.91 6.08 13.22
CA LYS A 85 -12.83 5.87 12.08
C LYS A 85 -13.51 4.50 12.06
N ILE A 86 -12.96 3.52 12.76
CA ILE A 86 -13.46 2.14 12.76
C ILE A 86 -14.09 1.78 14.12
N ASN A 87 -14.10 2.71 15.08
CA ASN A 87 -14.58 2.49 16.45
C ASN A 87 -13.90 1.29 17.15
N LEU A 88 -12.65 1.05 16.86
CA LEU A 88 -11.87 0.00 17.51
C LEU A 88 -11.31 0.51 18.82
N LYS A 89 -12.04 0.23 19.89
CA LYS A 89 -11.57 0.40 21.28
C LYS A 89 -10.86 -0.89 21.67
N ASP A 90 -9.75 -0.79 22.41
CA ASP A 90 -9.00 -1.91 23.00
C ASP A 90 -8.05 -2.72 22.09
N THR A 91 -7.40 -2.08 21.12
CA THR A 91 -6.38 -2.74 20.28
C THR A 91 -4.93 -2.41 20.65
N GLN A 92 -4.69 -1.64 21.70
CA GLN A 92 -3.35 -1.13 22.04
C GLN A 92 -2.33 -2.23 22.41
N GLU A 93 -2.81 -3.37 22.90
CA GLU A 93 -1.97 -4.52 23.27
C GLU A 93 -1.82 -5.57 22.15
N LEU A 94 -2.43 -5.35 20.99
CA LEU A 94 -2.39 -6.28 19.88
C LEU A 94 -1.34 -5.87 18.84
N ASN A 95 -0.66 -6.85 18.26
CA ASN A 95 0.10 -6.60 17.04
C ASN A 95 -0.86 -6.24 15.91
N ARG A 96 -0.56 -5.15 15.20
CA ARG A 96 -1.45 -4.56 14.20
C ARG A 96 -0.79 -4.49 12.84
N GLY A 97 -1.56 -4.81 11.82
CA GLY A 97 -1.15 -4.67 10.42
C GLY A 97 -2.23 -3.99 9.59
N LEU A 98 -1.84 -3.31 8.55
CA LEU A 98 -2.74 -2.66 7.60
C LEU A 98 -2.35 -3.07 6.18
N GLY A 99 -3.29 -3.66 5.46
CA GLY A 99 -3.19 -3.91 4.04
C GLY A 99 -3.99 -2.90 3.22
N MET A 100 -3.41 -2.38 2.15
CA MET A 100 -4.15 -1.67 1.12
C MET A 100 -4.54 -2.68 0.04
N VAL A 101 -5.83 -2.93 -0.14
CA VAL A 101 -6.33 -3.98 -1.03
C VAL A 101 -7.12 -3.37 -2.18
N PHE A 102 -6.72 -3.71 -3.40
CA PHE A 102 -7.33 -3.28 -4.65
C PHE A 102 -8.13 -4.45 -5.23
N MET A 103 -9.42 -4.25 -5.40
CA MET A 103 -10.36 -5.30 -5.83
C MET A 103 -11.08 -4.89 -7.12
N PRO A 104 -11.58 -5.87 -7.91
CA PRO A 104 -12.46 -5.57 -9.02
C PRO A 104 -13.70 -4.79 -8.57
N ASN A 105 -14.11 -3.78 -9.33
CA ASN A 105 -15.26 -2.92 -8.98
C ASN A 105 -16.62 -3.60 -9.30
N LYS A 106 -16.81 -4.84 -8.84
CA LYS A 106 -18.06 -5.60 -8.93
C LYS A 106 -18.41 -6.16 -7.57
N LYS A 107 -19.61 -5.87 -7.06
CA LYS A 107 -20.02 -6.19 -5.69
C LYS A 107 -19.80 -7.67 -5.31
N GLU A 108 -20.20 -8.59 -6.18
CA GLU A 108 -20.05 -10.03 -5.95
C GLU A 108 -18.57 -10.42 -5.83
N LYS A 109 -17.71 -9.84 -6.67
CA LYS A 109 -16.27 -10.12 -6.63
C LYS A 109 -15.59 -9.52 -5.40
N ILE A 110 -16.04 -8.36 -4.94
CA ILE A 110 -15.53 -7.74 -3.71
C ILE A 110 -15.75 -8.66 -2.51
N GLU A 111 -16.97 -9.20 -2.36
CA GLU A 111 -17.28 -10.10 -1.23
C GLU A 111 -16.50 -11.41 -1.31
N VAL A 112 -16.31 -11.97 -2.51
CA VAL A 112 -15.46 -13.15 -2.71
C VAL A 112 -14.01 -12.85 -2.32
N CYS A 113 -13.44 -11.73 -2.76
CA CYS A 113 -12.07 -11.34 -2.41
C CYS A 113 -11.90 -11.18 -0.89
N LYS A 114 -12.84 -10.53 -0.22
CA LYS A 114 -12.81 -10.38 1.25
C LYS A 114 -12.87 -11.73 1.94
N SER A 115 -13.79 -12.61 1.51
CA SER A 115 -13.93 -13.94 2.07
C SER A 115 -12.63 -14.78 1.95
N ILE A 116 -11.94 -14.68 0.80
CA ILE A 116 -10.65 -15.36 0.62
C ILE A 116 -9.61 -14.79 1.58
N CYS A 117 -9.50 -13.47 1.70
CA CYS A 117 -8.57 -12.83 2.63
C CYS A 117 -8.87 -13.23 4.09
N ASP A 118 -10.14 -13.24 4.47
CA ASP A 118 -10.55 -13.60 5.84
C ASP A 118 -10.23 -15.07 6.15
N GLN A 119 -10.46 -15.98 5.20
CA GLN A 119 -10.11 -17.40 5.34
C GLN A 119 -8.59 -17.63 5.48
N GLU A 120 -7.79 -16.92 4.67
CA GLU A 120 -6.33 -17.03 4.80
C GLU A 120 -5.82 -16.42 6.11
N ALA A 121 -6.41 -15.31 6.57
CA ALA A 121 -6.10 -14.74 7.87
C ALA A 121 -6.40 -15.72 9.02
N GLU A 122 -7.53 -16.43 8.96
CA GLU A 122 -7.90 -17.44 9.93
C GLU A 122 -6.90 -18.62 9.97
N LYS A 123 -6.48 -19.12 8.80
CA LYS A 123 -5.44 -20.16 8.70
C LYS A 123 -4.12 -19.71 9.35
N LEU A 124 -3.79 -18.44 9.25
CA LEU A 124 -2.61 -17.83 9.87
C LEU A 124 -2.81 -17.45 11.35
N LYS A 125 -3.95 -17.81 11.94
CA LYS A 125 -4.33 -17.50 13.32
C LYS A 125 -4.40 -15.98 13.60
N ILE A 126 -4.83 -15.22 12.61
CA ILE A 126 -5.15 -13.81 12.78
C ILE A 126 -6.59 -13.73 13.31
N ASN A 127 -6.72 -13.33 14.57
CA ASN A 127 -7.98 -13.46 15.33
C ASN A 127 -9.07 -12.47 14.90
N LYS A 128 -8.71 -11.37 14.26
CA LYS A 128 -9.67 -10.33 13.89
C LYS A 128 -9.25 -9.62 12.62
N THR A 129 -10.16 -9.58 11.66
CA THR A 129 -10.04 -8.76 10.46
C THR A 129 -11.14 -7.71 10.45
N SER A 130 -10.83 -6.55 9.93
CA SER A 130 -11.79 -5.48 9.76
C SER A 130 -11.57 -4.80 8.42
N TRP A 131 -12.65 -4.52 7.71
CA TRP A 131 -12.61 -3.91 6.39
C TRP A 131 -13.10 -2.47 6.44
N ARG A 132 -12.35 -1.57 5.83
CA ARG A 132 -12.74 -0.17 5.68
C ARG A 132 -12.62 0.25 4.22
N LYS A 133 -13.71 0.75 3.64
CA LYS A 133 -13.65 1.36 2.31
C LYS A 133 -12.78 2.62 2.36
N VAL A 134 -11.81 2.72 1.45
CA VAL A 134 -11.00 3.94 1.29
C VAL A 134 -11.84 5.00 0.57
N PRO A 135 -11.92 6.23 1.09
CA PRO A 135 -12.57 7.32 0.37
C PRO A 135 -11.74 7.69 -0.86
N VAL A 136 -12.37 7.66 -2.02
CA VAL A 136 -11.77 8.01 -3.31
C VAL A 136 -12.64 9.03 -4.03
N ASN A 137 -12.00 9.92 -4.79
CA ASN A 137 -12.70 10.85 -5.67
C ASN A 137 -12.44 10.44 -7.13
N ASN A 138 -13.39 9.73 -7.71
CA ASN A 138 -13.31 9.27 -9.10
C ASN A 138 -13.70 10.34 -10.12
N GLU A 139 -14.17 11.51 -9.69
CA GLU A 139 -14.60 12.57 -10.61
C GLU A 139 -13.43 13.27 -11.28
N ILE A 140 -12.27 13.26 -10.62
CA ILE A 140 -11.02 13.86 -11.13
C ILE A 140 -10.24 12.93 -12.06
N LEU A 141 -10.69 11.69 -12.24
CA LEU A 141 -9.99 10.71 -13.07
C LEU A 141 -10.33 10.90 -14.55
N GLY A 142 -9.33 10.81 -15.42
CA GLY A 142 -9.52 10.69 -16.84
C GLY A 142 -10.31 9.44 -17.24
N PRO A 143 -10.90 9.40 -18.44
CA PRO A 143 -11.76 8.31 -18.91
C PRO A 143 -11.12 6.92 -18.80
N LEU A 144 -9.87 6.79 -19.19
CA LEU A 144 -9.15 5.50 -19.15
C LEU A 144 -8.88 5.05 -17.70
N ALA A 145 -8.44 5.95 -16.84
CA ALA A 145 -8.23 5.67 -15.44
C ALA A 145 -9.54 5.31 -14.73
N LYS A 146 -10.63 6.02 -15.03
CA LYS A 146 -11.96 5.78 -14.48
C LYS A 146 -12.52 4.43 -14.86
N ALA A 147 -12.33 4.00 -16.13
CA ALA A 147 -12.78 2.70 -16.63
C ALA A 147 -12.09 1.53 -15.91
N ASN A 148 -10.86 1.73 -15.44
CA ASN A 148 -10.04 0.72 -14.77
C ASN A 148 -9.94 0.92 -13.26
N ALA A 149 -10.64 1.90 -12.68
CA ALA A 149 -10.57 2.23 -11.26
C ALA A 149 -10.97 1.03 -10.39
N PRO A 150 -10.10 0.56 -9.49
CA PRO A 150 -10.41 -0.53 -8.58
C PRO A 150 -11.28 -0.07 -7.42
N PHE A 151 -11.92 -1.01 -6.76
CA PHE A 151 -12.48 -0.79 -5.43
C PHE A 151 -11.37 -0.92 -4.40
N ILE A 152 -11.14 0.11 -3.59
CA ILE A 152 -10.01 0.18 -2.66
C ILE A 152 -10.49 0.05 -1.22
N CYS A 153 -9.89 -0.89 -0.48
CA CYS A 153 -10.18 -1.11 0.93
C CYS A 153 -8.90 -1.15 1.77
N HIS A 154 -9.02 -0.72 3.01
CA HIS A 154 -8.11 -1.12 4.07
C HIS A 154 -8.56 -2.48 4.63
N CYS A 155 -7.62 -3.41 4.75
CA CYS A 155 -7.76 -4.64 5.52
C CYS A 155 -6.95 -4.46 6.81
N LEU A 156 -7.62 -4.42 7.95
CA LEU A 156 -6.97 -4.31 9.24
C LEU A 156 -6.83 -5.70 9.86
N LEU A 157 -5.61 -6.01 10.24
CA LEU A 157 -5.23 -7.30 10.80
C LEU A 157 -4.78 -7.09 12.24
N TYR A 158 -5.18 -8.01 13.10
CA TYR A 158 -4.86 -7.99 14.52
C TYR A 158 -4.46 -9.39 14.97
N THR A 159 -3.37 -9.47 15.73
CA THR A 159 -2.94 -10.73 16.35
C THR A 159 -2.63 -10.50 17.82
N SER A 160 -2.82 -11.53 18.62
CA SER A 160 -2.32 -11.51 20.00
C SER A 160 -0.80 -11.42 20.00
N PRO A 161 -0.18 -10.69 20.94
CA PRO A 161 1.27 -10.64 21.05
C PRO A 161 1.84 -12.04 21.18
N SER A 162 2.89 -12.34 20.41
CA SER A 162 3.62 -13.59 20.56
C SER A 162 4.39 -13.58 21.89
N PRO A 163 4.52 -14.73 22.59
CA PRO A 163 5.39 -14.81 23.76
C PRO A 163 6.84 -14.35 23.48
N ARG A 164 7.30 -14.45 22.25
CA ARG A 164 8.62 -13.95 21.82
C ARG A 164 8.69 -12.43 21.76
N ASP A 165 7.61 -11.76 21.34
CA ASP A 165 7.58 -10.29 21.28
C ASP A 165 7.64 -9.67 22.68
N SER A 166 6.96 -10.30 23.65
CA SER A 166 7.03 -9.88 25.06
C SER A 166 8.41 -10.12 25.70
N ALA A 167 9.18 -11.08 25.21
CA ALA A 167 10.53 -11.33 25.68
C ALA A 167 11.54 -10.32 25.12
N LEU A 168 11.39 -9.91 23.85
CA LEU A 168 12.26 -8.91 23.20
C LEU A 168 12.05 -7.50 23.77
N SER A 169 10.83 -7.17 24.18
CA SER A 169 10.53 -5.86 24.81
C SER A 169 11.15 -5.69 26.22
N ARG A 170 11.62 -6.78 26.83
CA ARG A 170 12.28 -6.78 28.16
C ARG A 170 13.81 -6.79 28.08
N MET A 171 14.40 -6.81 26.91
CA MET A 171 15.86 -6.65 26.80
C MET A 171 16.22 -5.18 27.07
N PRO A 172 17.06 -4.89 28.08
CA PRO A 172 17.57 -3.54 28.29
C PRO A 172 18.35 -3.13 27.05
N SER A 173 18.04 -1.94 26.52
CA SER A 173 18.88 -1.34 25.49
C SER A 173 20.27 -1.20 26.10
N SER A 174 21.22 -2.00 25.62
CA SER A 174 22.62 -1.83 25.98
C SER A 174 23.06 -0.42 25.59
N ALA A 175 23.45 0.35 26.58
CA ALA A 175 24.02 1.68 26.48
C ALA A 175 25.27 1.69 25.60
#